data_464b0fcb414264d0470b8b7429b910ea
#
_entry.id   464b0fcb414264d0470b8b7429b910ea
#
_cell.length_a   1.000
_cell.length_b   1.000
_cell.length_c   1.000
_cell.angle_alpha   90.00
_cell.angle_beta   90.00
_cell.angle_gamma   90.00
#
_symmetry.space_group_name_H-M   'P 1'
#
loop_
_entity.id
_entity.type
_entity.pdbx_description
1 polymer ?
#
loop_
_entity_poly.entity_id
_entity_poly.type
_entity_poly.pdbx_seq_one_letter_code
_entity_poly.pdbx_strand_id
1 'polypeptide(L)'
;SSKTIGTLGGDGYSATAGYSRETHSSRDDATTESGQRSQLTSTNGNIIAQAGGDLSLSGTDVSAGKSVSLSGKNVLFDVSRDTRDGEAHSSSSQYGVTASAGGWAVDAAKAAETAARSAENGDDARLTAIKAGQAGTTAAQGMMTDSAVVKGKVSVTAGSSSQDSRYHSTDTQGTTINAGENVIINARNDIAGQGVQIGGKQVVLDAGQDILLTASQNTHNSQSKNSGNQVSAGVGVSLIGSQNGISIELGASQQKGKENSQSQSNTNSVIRAEEQLTVNSGRDNTLKGAELAGNHVVVNTGRDLTISSVQDTASYDSKQSSSGTGLSLCVPPICYGASSGNVNTSGENVTQNGKSVTDQSGIYAGKGGFDITVGNHTQLDGAVIASTATDDKNKLDTGTLGWTDIHNESKTSGDSYTVAISGSAGGS
;
A
#
# COMPACT_ATOMS: atom_id res chain seq x y z
N SER A 1 15.21 16.66 21.69
CA SER A 1 15.09 15.83 22.91
C SER A 1 14.11 16.48 23.87
N SER A 2 13.03 15.85 24.18
CA SER A 2 12.10 16.25 25.22
C SER A 2 12.42 15.50 26.51
N LYS A 3 12.47 16.24 27.61
CA LYS A 3 12.72 15.71 28.94
C LYS A 3 11.43 15.86 29.74
N THR A 4 10.68 14.80 29.92
CA THR A 4 9.45 14.81 30.70
C THR A 4 9.75 14.20 32.06
N ILE A 5 9.59 14.97 33.10
CA ILE A 5 9.68 14.52 34.48
C ILE A 5 8.26 14.38 35.01
N GLY A 6 7.82 13.12 35.18
CA GLY A 6 6.54 12.78 35.77
C GLY A 6 5.39 12.81 34.77
N THR A 7 5.08 11.70 34.17
CA THR A 7 3.80 11.44 33.53
C THR A 7 2.95 10.55 34.44
N LEU A 8 1.82 11.06 34.89
CA LEU A 8 0.72 10.24 35.39
C LEU A 8 -0.11 9.87 34.21
N GLY A 9 0.20 8.74 33.63
CA GLY A 9 -0.62 8.11 32.58
C GLY A 9 -1.11 6.77 33.11
N GLY A 10 -2.38 6.53 33.07
CA GLY A 10 -2.93 5.23 33.43
C GLY A 10 -4.27 4.97 32.79
N ASP A 11 -4.43 3.80 32.28
CA ASP A 11 -5.69 3.25 31.76
C ASP A 11 -6.49 2.56 32.89
N GLY A 12 -6.43 3.07 34.10
CA GLY A 12 -7.15 2.56 35.27
C GLY A 12 -6.50 1.38 36.00
N TYR A 13 -5.52 0.70 35.38
CA TYR A 13 -4.87 -0.51 35.93
C TYR A 13 -3.36 -0.33 36.18
N SER A 14 -2.77 0.70 35.63
CA SER A 14 -1.36 1.03 35.88
C SER A 14 -1.12 2.54 35.93
N ALA A 15 -0.26 2.97 36.80
CA ALA A 15 0.22 4.34 36.85
C ALA A 15 1.74 4.32 36.80
N THR A 16 2.33 5.14 35.95
CA THR A 16 3.79 5.27 35.83
C THR A 16 4.20 6.68 36.22
N ALA A 17 5.10 6.78 37.16
CA ALA A 17 5.79 8.01 37.49
C ALA A 17 7.28 7.80 37.21
N GLY A 18 7.88 8.59 36.35
CA GLY A 18 9.27 8.35 36.02
C GLY A 18 9.89 9.38 35.10
N TYR A 19 11.18 9.24 34.91
CA TYR A 19 11.98 10.00 33.97
C TYR A 19 11.98 9.26 32.63
N SER A 20 11.32 9.82 31.61
CA SER A 20 11.50 9.38 30.25
C SER A 20 12.39 10.36 29.50
N ARG A 21 13.47 9.87 28.94
CA ARG A 21 14.27 10.59 27.97
C ARG A 21 13.87 10.05 26.61
N GLU A 22 13.01 10.77 25.95
CA GLU A 22 12.69 10.52 24.56
C GLU A 22 13.69 11.30 23.70
N THR A 23 14.61 10.60 23.05
CA THR A 23 15.46 11.18 22.04
C THR A 23 14.83 10.87 20.70
N HIS A 24 13.98 11.76 20.25
CA HIS A 24 13.55 11.78 18.86
C HIS A 24 14.67 12.39 18.04
N SER A 25 15.46 11.57 17.41
CA SER A 25 16.25 11.97 16.26
C SER A 25 15.47 11.52 15.02
N SER A 26 14.46 12.25 14.60
CA SER A 26 13.93 12.13 13.27
C SER A 26 14.91 12.83 12.34
N ARG A 27 15.62 12.08 11.57
CA ARG A 27 16.32 12.57 10.41
C ARG A 27 15.41 12.27 9.22
N ASP A 28 14.55 13.21 8.91
CA ASP A 28 13.77 13.19 7.69
C ASP A 28 14.63 13.78 6.56
N ASP A 29 15.48 12.98 5.98
CA ASP A 29 16.11 13.31 4.71
C ASP A 29 15.11 12.95 3.60
N ALA A 30 14.18 13.84 3.33
CA ALA A 30 13.29 13.72 2.17
C ALA A 30 13.91 14.47 1.00
N THR A 31 14.40 13.74 0.01
CA THR A 31 14.77 14.30 -1.28
C THR A 31 13.56 14.18 -2.19
N THR A 32 13.06 15.32 -2.66
CA THR A 32 12.00 15.37 -3.64
C THR A 32 12.57 15.96 -4.91
N GLU A 33 12.61 15.17 -5.98
CA GLU A 33 12.87 15.64 -7.33
C GLU A 33 11.51 15.76 -8.02
N SER A 34 11.11 17.00 -8.30
CA SER A 34 9.86 17.28 -9.02
C SER A 34 10.16 18.12 -10.25
N GLY A 35 9.58 17.72 -11.37
CA GLY A 35 9.67 18.43 -12.65
C GLY A 35 8.57 19.51 -12.76
N GLN A 36 8.97 20.71 -13.20
CA GLN A 36 7.98 21.70 -13.64
C GLN A 36 7.43 21.26 -14.99
N ARG A 37 6.12 21.04 -15.08
CA ARG A 37 5.48 20.68 -16.37
C ARG A 37 5.59 21.81 -17.39
N SER A 38 5.96 21.48 -18.61
CA SER A 38 5.88 22.40 -19.74
C SER A 38 4.43 22.58 -20.18
N GLN A 39 4.11 23.77 -20.64
CA GLN A 39 2.75 24.09 -21.10
C GLN A 39 2.78 24.75 -22.48
N LEU A 40 1.90 24.30 -23.35
CA LEU A 40 1.58 24.92 -24.63
C LEU A 40 0.10 25.30 -24.62
N THR A 41 -0.19 26.58 -24.52
CA THR A 41 -1.58 27.06 -24.38
C THR A 41 -1.93 28.11 -25.42
N SER A 42 -3.08 27.94 -26.07
CA SER A 42 -3.70 28.92 -26.93
C SER A 42 -5.19 29.04 -26.58
N THR A 43 -5.57 30.10 -25.88
CA THR A 43 -6.93 30.23 -25.32
C THR A 43 -8.03 30.26 -26.39
N ASN A 44 -7.80 30.95 -27.51
CA ASN A 44 -8.82 31.21 -28.55
C ASN A 44 -8.39 30.73 -29.95
N GLY A 45 -7.30 29.98 -30.05
CA GLY A 45 -6.73 29.60 -31.33
C GLY A 45 -6.30 28.18 -31.41
N ASN A 46 -5.53 27.90 -32.45
CA ASN A 46 -4.93 26.60 -32.72
C ASN A 46 -3.52 26.49 -32.13
N ILE A 47 -3.07 25.29 -31.92
CA ILE A 47 -1.67 24.93 -31.66
C ILE A 47 -1.22 24.05 -32.82
N ILE A 48 -0.14 24.44 -33.49
CA ILE A 48 0.49 23.66 -34.56
C ILE A 48 1.96 23.48 -34.19
N ALA A 49 2.39 22.25 -34.01
CA ALA A 49 3.78 21.92 -33.79
C ALA A 49 4.23 20.90 -34.85
N GLN A 50 5.27 21.29 -35.60
CA GLN A 50 5.84 20.47 -36.68
C GLN A 50 7.34 20.30 -36.46
N ALA A 51 7.80 19.07 -36.47
CA ALA A 51 9.22 18.73 -36.42
C ALA A 51 9.65 18.05 -37.72
N GLY A 52 10.79 18.46 -38.27
CA GLY A 52 11.42 17.75 -39.38
C GLY A 52 11.90 16.35 -38.98
N GLY A 53 12.37 16.20 -37.76
CA GLY A 53 12.71 14.94 -37.08
C GLY A 53 11.60 14.50 -36.12
N ASP A 54 12.02 14.05 -34.94
CA ASP A 54 11.09 13.60 -33.92
C ASP A 54 10.47 14.78 -33.16
N LEU A 55 9.19 14.67 -32.85
CA LEU A 55 8.47 15.55 -31.93
C LEU A 55 8.28 14.78 -30.62
N SER A 56 8.90 15.25 -29.54
CA SER A 56 8.83 14.62 -28.24
C SER A 56 8.27 15.58 -27.19
N LEU A 57 7.27 15.11 -26.46
CA LEU A 57 6.65 15.82 -25.34
C LEU A 57 6.70 14.92 -24.11
N SER A 58 7.29 15.41 -23.00
CA SER A 58 7.38 14.69 -21.74
C SER A 58 6.59 15.40 -20.67
N GLY A 59 5.52 14.78 -20.17
CA GLY A 59 4.67 15.35 -19.13
C GLY A 59 4.18 16.76 -19.41
N THR A 60 3.87 17.05 -20.65
CA THR A 60 3.53 18.40 -21.15
C THR A 60 2.01 18.58 -21.19
N ASP A 61 1.55 19.76 -20.79
CA ASP A 61 0.14 20.14 -20.92
C ASP A 61 -0.06 20.99 -22.19
N VAL A 62 -0.86 20.47 -23.12
CA VAL A 62 -1.21 21.13 -24.37
C VAL A 62 -2.71 21.47 -24.35
N SER A 63 -3.05 22.73 -24.43
CA SER A 63 -4.45 23.20 -24.40
C SER A 63 -4.73 24.22 -25.47
N ALA A 64 -5.64 23.96 -26.38
CA ALA A 64 -6.08 24.86 -27.42
C ALA A 64 -7.60 25.08 -27.35
N GLY A 65 -8.02 26.34 -27.48
CA GLY A 65 -9.43 26.70 -27.59
C GLY A 65 -10.08 26.17 -28.87
N LYS A 66 -9.29 25.94 -29.92
CA LYS A 66 -9.69 25.32 -31.17
C LYS A 66 -9.01 24.00 -31.39
N SER A 67 -8.08 23.90 -32.31
CA SER A 67 -7.49 22.61 -32.71
C SER A 67 -6.00 22.51 -32.34
N VAL A 68 -5.55 21.27 -32.13
CA VAL A 68 -4.15 20.89 -31.92
C VAL A 68 -3.70 20.02 -33.09
N SER A 69 -2.59 20.36 -33.72
CA SER A 69 -1.96 19.59 -34.78
C SER A 69 -0.49 19.37 -34.43
N LEU A 70 -0.11 18.12 -34.25
CA LEU A 70 1.26 17.69 -33.94
C LEU A 70 1.77 16.78 -35.05
N SER A 71 2.96 17.06 -35.57
CA SER A 71 3.55 16.24 -36.64
C SER A 71 5.07 16.11 -36.54
N GLY A 72 5.58 14.97 -36.97
CA GLY A 72 7.01 14.68 -36.96
C GLY A 72 7.36 13.41 -37.75
N LYS A 73 8.65 13.04 -37.73
CA LYS A 73 9.06 11.72 -38.20
C LYS A 73 8.49 10.66 -37.24
N ASN A 74 8.78 10.80 -35.97
CA ASN A 74 8.10 10.10 -34.87
C ASN A 74 7.43 11.16 -33.97
N VAL A 75 6.31 10.81 -33.36
CA VAL A 75 5.65 11.61 -32.33
C VAL A 75 5.64 10.81 -31.05
N LEU A 76 6.34 11.31 -30.04
CA LEU A 76 6.62 10.60 -28.81
C LEU A 76 6.06 11.36 -27.61
N PHE A 77 5.28 10.69 -26.78
CA PHE A 77 4.73 11.22 -25.54
C PHE A 77 5.31 10.42 -24.37
N ASP A 78 6.28 10.97 -23.69
CA ASP A 78 6.88 10.38 -22.50
C ASP A 78 6.28 10.99 -21.22
N VAL A 79 6.59 10.42 -20.08
CA VAL A 79 6.18 10.90 -18.78
C VAL A 79 7.24 11.79 -18.14
N SER A 80 6.80 12.75 -17.35
CA SER A 80 7.66 13.34 -16.32
C SER A 80 7.64 12.43 -15.09
N ARG A 81 8.73 12.40 -14.34
CA ARG A 81 8.88 11.59 -13.14
C ARG A 81 9.20 12.49 -11.95
N ASP A 82 8.41 12.33 -10.91
CA ASP A 82 8.67 12.90 -9.60
C ASP A 82 9.09 11.79 -8.67
N THR A 83 10.26 11.91 -8.06
CA THR A 83 10.77 10.93 -7.10
C THR A 83 10.82 11.52 -5.71
N ARG A 84 10.48 10.71 -4.73
CA ARG A 84 10.58 11.06 -3.32
C ARG A 84 11.24 9.92 -2.57
N ASP A 85 12.34 10.26 -1.91
CA ASP A 85 13.04 9.39 -1.00
C ASP A 85 12.93 9.94 0.41
N GLY A 86 12.67 9.09 1.36
CA GLY A 86 12.62 9.49 2.75
C GLY A 86 13.18 8.41 3.67
N GLU A 87 13.91 8.87 4.68
CA GLU A 87 14.42 8.04 5.75
C GLU A 87 14.08 8.68 7.08
N ALA A 88 13.43 7.93 7.96
CA ALA A 88 13.14 8.36 9.30
C ALA A 88 13.68 7.37 10.31
N HIS A 89 14.39 7.88 11.31
CA HIS A 89 14.91 7.11 12.43
C HIS A 89 14.37 7.71 13.72
N SER A 90 13.76 6.89 14.55
CA SER A 90 13.36 7.29 15.89
C SER A 90 13.92 6.33 16.93
N SER A 91 14.39 6.86 18.03
CA SER A 91 14.80 6.07 19.17
C SER A 91 14.27 6.69 20.45
N SER A 92 13.81 5.85 21.35
CA SER A 92 13.38 6.27 22.69
C SER A 92 14.03 5.41 23.76
N SER A 93 14.31 6.02 24.87
CA SER A 93 14.70 5.33 26.10
C SER A 93 13.89 5.87 27.27
N GLN A 94 13.42 4.97 28.09
CA GLN A 94 12.61 5.34 29.26
C GLN A 94 13.11 4.63 30.52
N TYR A 95 13.03 5.35 31.61
CA TYR A 95 13.30 4.87 32.98
C TYR A 95 12.15 5.32 33.85
N GLY A 96 11.54 4.44 34.59
CA GLY A 96 10.41 4.85 35.40
C GLY A 96 10.06 3.89 36.53
N VAL A 97 9.29 4.38 37.46
CA VAL A 97 8.63 3.59 38.48
C VAL A 97 7.16 3.41 38.04
N THR A 98 6.73 2.18 37.95
CA THR A 98 5.36 1.84 37.57
C THR A 98 4.70 1.13 38.73
N ALA A 99 3.52 1.62 39.13
CA ALA A 99 2.61 0.91 40.00
C ALA A 99 1.47 0.34 39.15
N SER A 100 1.21 -0.95 39.25
CA SER A 100 0.14 -1.63 38.48
C SER A 100 -0.67 -2.56 39.37
N ALA A 101 -1.95 -2.68 39.03
CA ALA A 101 -2.81 -3.74 39.51
C ALA A 101 -2.98 -4.75 38.37
N GLY A 102 -2.78 -6.02 38.65
CA GLY A 102 -2.84 -7.14 37.70
C GLY A 102 -3.38 -8.40 38.36
N GLY A 103 -3.07 -9.51 37.76
CA GLY A 103 -3.57 -10.83 38.07
C GLY A 103 -4.47 -11.29 36.93
N TRP A 104 -4.62 -12.60 36.77
CA TRP A 104 -5.30 -13.14 35.59
C TRP A 104 -6.71 -12.58 35.39
N ALA A 105 -7.42 -12.23 36.45
CA ALA A 105 -8.77 -11.64 36.35
C ALA A 105 -8.73 -10.19 35.82
N VAL A 106 -7.74 -9.41 36.26
CA VAL A 106 -7.55 -8.01 35.79
C VAL A 106 -7.06 -7.99 34.34
N ASP A 107 -6.14 -8.87 34.01
CA ASP A 107 -5.57 -8.93 32.66
C ASP A 107 -6.59 -9.42 31.62
N ALA A 108 -7.43 -10.40 32.01
CA ALA A 108 -8.55 -10.84 31.18
C ALA A 108 -9.60 -9.73 30.95
N ALA A 109 -9.92 -8.98 32.00
CA ALA A 109 -10.87 -7.85 31.91
C ALA A 109 -10.33 -6.74 30.98
N LYS A 110 -9.04 -6.40 31.09
CA LYS A 110 -8.38 -5.41 30.22
C LYS A 110 -8.32 -5.86 28.75
N ALA A 111 -8.01 -7.12 28.50
CA ALA A 111 -7.99 -7.66 27.15
C ALA A 111 -9.40 -7.69 26.52
N ALA A 112 -10.44 -7.99 27.32
CA ALA A 112 -11.82 -7.92 26.88
C ALA A 112 -12.27 -6.47 26.57
N GLU A 113 -11.88 -5.50 27.41
CA GLU A 113 -12.13 -4.08 27.17
C GLU A 113 -11.44 -3.60 25.87
N THR A 114 -10.21 -4.02 25.63
CA THR A 114 -9.48 -3.70 24.40
C THR A 114 -10.17 -4.26 23.16
N ALA A 115 -10.68 -5.48 23.24
CA ALA A 115 -11.47 -6.08 22.16
C ALA A 115 -12.79 -5.34 21.91
N ALA A 116 -13.48 -4.94 22.98
CA ALA A 116 -14.73 -4.17 22.88
C ALA A 116 -14.50 -2.81 22.22
N ARG A 117 -13.47 -2.06 22.64
CA ARG A 117 -13.09 -0.78 22.02
C ARG A 117 -12.70 -0.92 20.55
N SER A 118 -12.03 -2.02 20.17
CA SER A 118 -11.71 -2.32 18.77
C SER A 118 -12.97 -2.52 17.93
N ALA A 119 -13.98 -3.18 18.48
CA ALA A 119 -15.28 -3.34 17.83
C ALA A 119 -16.04 -2.01 17.69
N GLU A 120 -16.02 -1.16 18.73
CA GLU A 120 -16.66 0.17 18.71
C GLU A 120 -16.01 1.11 17.71
N ASN A 121 -14.67 1.05 17.56
CA ASN A 121 -13.93 1.88 16.63
C ASN A 121 -14.04 1.44 15.16
N GLY A 122 -14.74 0.33 14.89
CA GLY A 122 -14.94 -0.19 13.53
C GLY A 122 -13.69 -0.84 12.94
N ASP A 123 -12.78 -1.33 13.76
CA ASP A 123 -11.63 -2.10 13.32
C ASP A 123 -12.08 -3.35 12.54
N ASP A 124 -11.20 -3.88 11.68
CA ASP A 124 -11.47 -5.10 10.92
C ASP A 124 -11.93 -6.23 11.86
N ALA A 125 -13.01 -6.92 11.48
CA ALA A 125 -13.57 -8.02 12.26
C ALA A 125 -12.55 -9.11 12.62
N ARG A 126 -11.52 -9.31 11.78
CA ARG A 126 -10.42 -10.23 12.05
C ARG A 126 -9.54 -9.75 13.22
N LEU A 127 -9.21 -8.45 13.24
CA LEU A 127 -8.42 -7.85 14.31
C LEU A 127 -9.16 -7.90 15.64
N THR A 128 -10.46 -7.59 15.63
CA THR A 128 -11.32 -7.72 16.81
C THR A 128 -11.40 -9.16 17.32
N ALA A 129 -11.51 -10.14 16.42
CA ALA A 129 -11.53 -11.56 16.78
C ALA A 129 -10.18 -12.02 17.38
N ILE A 130 -9.04 -11.55 16.86
CA ILE A 130 -7.70 -11.84 17.41
C ILE A 130 -7.59 -11.28 18.84
N LYS A 131 -7.97 -10.01 19.05
CA LYS A 131 -7.95 -9.37 20.37
C LYS A 131 -8.87 -10.08 21.39
N ALA A 132 -10.04 -10.50 20.96
CA ALA A 132 -10.95 -11.29 21.78
C ALA A 132 -10.37 -12.68 22.14
N GLY A 133 -9.72 -13.33 21.17
CA GLY A 133 -9.00 -14.59 21.38
C GLY A 133 -7.87 -14.45 22.41
N GLN A 134 -7.12 -13.33 22.37
CA GLN A 134 -6.09 -13.02 23.36
C GLN A 134 -6.64 -12.90 24.78
N ALA A 135 -7.82 -12.29 24.95
CA ALA A 135 -8.48 -12.22 26.26
C ALA A 135 -8.80 -13.61 26.81
N GLY A 136 -9.31 -14.50 25.96
CA GLY A 136 -9.63 -15.89 26.35
C GLY A 136 -8.37 -16.69 26.71
N THR A 137 -7.29 -16.54 25.94
CA THR A 137 -6.02 -17.24 26.23
C THR A 137 -5.37 -16.73 27.51
N THR A 138 -5.41 -15.44 27.79
CA THR A 138 -4.90 -14.84 29.03
C THR A 138 -5.62 -15.40 30.26
N ALA A 139 -6.96 -15.47 30.21
CA ALA A 139 -7.76 -16.03 31.28
C ALA A 139 -7.46 -17.53 31.49
N ALA A 140 -7.41 -18.31 30.41
CA ALA A 140 -7.12 -19.75 30.48
C ALA A 140 -5.71 -20.03 31.03
N GLN A 141 -4.71 -19.27 30.59
CA GLN A 141 -3.34 -19.38 31.11
C GLN A 141 -3.26 -19.05 32.60
N GLY A 142 -3.95 -17.98 33.03
CA GLY A 142 -4.00 -17.58 34.43
C GLY A 142 -4.60 -18.67 35.34
N MET A 143 -5.68 -19.29 34.90
CA MET A 143 -6.32 -20.40 35.62
C MET A 143 -5.46 -21.64 35.68
N MET A 144 -4.73 -21.95 34.59
CA MET A 144 -3.86 -23.14 34.53
C MET A 144 -2.58 -22.99 35.37
N THR A 145 -2.10 -21.76 35.55
CA THR A 145 -0.84 -21.52 36.28
C THR A 145 -1.02 -21.23 37.76
N ASP A 146 -2.27 -21.29 38.25
CA ASP A 146 -2.60 -20.97 39.66
C ASP A 146 -1.98 -19.63 40.13
N SER A 147 -1.98 -18.64 39.23
CA SER A 147 -1.48 -17.30 39.51
C SER A 147 -2.45 -16.50 40.37
N ALA A 148 -1.96 -15.47 41.04
CA ALA A 148 -2.79 -14.62 41.91
C ALA A 148 -4.00 -14.04 41.16
N VAL A 149 -5.17 -14.10 41.75
CA VAL A 149 -6.40 -13.54 41.18
C VAL A 149 -6.31 -12.01 41.09
N VAL A 150 -5.76 -11.40 42.13
CA VAL A 150 -5.47 -9.95 42.17
C VAL A 150 -4.04 -9.74 42.65
N LYS A 151 -3.33 -8.89 41.98
CA LYS A 151 -1.92 -8.59 42.25
C LYS A 151 -1.68 -7.10 42.13
N GLY A 152 -1.04 -6.53 43.16
CA GLY A 152 -0.47 -5.17 43.10
C GLY A 152 1.03 -5.28 42.86
N LYS A 153 1.58 -4.40 42.01
CA LYS A 153 3.01 -4.39 41.72
C LYS A 153 3.53 -2.96 41.63
N VAL A 154 4.68 -2.75 42.27
CA VAL A 154 5.48 -1.55 42.07
C VAL A 154 6.83 -1.98 41.48
N SER A 155 7.18 -1.46 40.33
CA SER A 155 8.40 -1.85 39.62
C SER A 155 9.13 -0.66 39.03
N VAL A 156 10.45 -0.75 39.03
CA VAL A 156 11.32 0.10 38.24
C VAL A 156 11.50 -0.55 36.89
N THR A 157 11.28 0.22 35.83
CA THR A 157 11.37 -0.27 34.45
C THR A 157 12.39 0.60 33.72
N ALA A 158 13.22 -0.10 32.92
CA ALA A 158 14.12 0.53 31.96
C ALA A 158 13.85 -0.11 30.58
N GLY A 159 13.72 0.70 29.57
CA GLY A 159 13.47 0.23 28.21
C GLY A 159 14.05 1.15 27.15
N SER A 160 14.31 0.57 26.01
CA SER A 160 14.68 1.30 24.79
C SER A 160 13.93 0.75 23.60
N SER A 161 13.56 1.62 22.68
CA SER A 161 13.01 1.23 21.41
C SER A 161 13.63 2.05 20.29
N SER A 162 13.72 1.44 19.11
CA SER A 162 14.15 2.11 17.88
C SER A 162 13.22 1.71 16.75
N GLN A 163 12.99 2.65 15.84
CA GLN A 163 12.26 2.45 14.62
C GLN A 163 13.00 3.14 13.48
N ASP A 164 13.26 2.38 12.44
CA ASP A 164 13.81 2.86 11.19
C ASP A 164 12.77 2.67 10.10
N SER A 165 12.51 3.70 9.32
CA SER A 165 11.64 3.63 8.15
C SER A 165 12.30 4.28 6.96
N ARG A 166 12.11 3.66 5.79
CA ARG A 166 12.58 4.17 4.50
C ARG A 166 11.47 4.03 3.50
N TYR A 167 11.30 5.02 2.66
CA TYR A 167 10.41 4.93 1.52
C TYR A 167 11.04 5.51 0.26
N HIS A 168 10.66 4.95 -0.86
CA HIS A 168 10.98 5.43 -2.18
C HIS A 168 9.69 5.40 -3.01
N SER A 169 9.30 6.53 -3.58
CA SER A 169 8.18 6.62 -4.47
C SER A 169 8.56 7.31 -5.78
N THR A 170 7.99 6.82 -6.87
CA THR A 170 8.09 7.43 -8.18
C THR A 170 6.67 7.66 -8.69
N ASP A 171 6.31 8.91 -8.88
CA ASP A 171 5.05 9.32 -9.49
C ASP A 171 5.32 9.78 -10.91
N THR A 172 4.55 9.28 -11.86
CA THR A 172 4.66 9.62 -13.28
C THR A 172 3.47 10.44 -13.72
N GLN A 173 3.72 11.44 -14.57
CA GLN A 173 2.68 12.25 -15.18
C GLN A 173 2.88 12.25 -16.70
N GLY A 174 1.86 11.79 -17.41
CA GLY A 174 1.84 11.79 -18.87
C GLY A 174 1.50 13.16 -19.46
N THR A 175 1.68 13.27 -20.75
CA THR A 175 1.26 14.43 -21.54
C THR A 175 -0.26 14.49 -21.64
N THR A 176 -0.81 15.66 -21.46
CA THR A 176 -2.25 15.92 -21.62
C THR A 176 -2.48 16.86 -22.81
N ILE A 177 -3.36 16.49 -23.72
CA ILE A 177 -3.73 17.27 -24.90
C ILE A 177 -5.23 17.47 -24.89
N ASN A 178 -5.67 18.72 -24.78
CA ASN A 178 -7.08 19.09 -24.84
C ASN A 178 -7.31 20.15 -25.91
N ALA A 179 -8.23 19.88 -26.82
CA ALA A 179 -8.66 20.82 -27.84
C ALA A 179 -10.18 21.02 -27.75
N GLY A 180 -10.61 22.27 -27.95
CA GLY A 180 -12.03 22.59 -28.06
C GLY A 180 -12.70 22.06 -29.34
N GLU A 181 -11.90 21.75 -30.34
CA GLU A 181 -12.33 21.18 -31.63
C GLU A 181 -11.56 19.88 -31.91
N ASN A 182 -10.58 19.93 -32.80
CA ASN A 182 -9.92 18.71 -33.30
C ASN A 182 -8.51 18.54 -32.75
N VAL A 183 -8.11 17.28 -32.57
CA VAL A 183 -6.71 16.89 -32.32
C VAL A 183 -6.25 16.00 -33.49
N ILE A 184 -5.17 16.39 -34.13
CA ILE A 184 -4.55 15.65 -35.22
C ILE A 184 -3.09 15.37 -34.87
N ILE A 185 -2.73 14.11 -34.79
CA ILE A 185 -1.36 13.68 -34.55
C ILE A 185 -0.93 12.82 -35.71
N ASN A 186 0.09 13.28 -36.43
CA ASN A 186 0.58 12.64 -37.64
C ASN A 186 2.09 12.33 -37.50
N ALA A 187 2.45 11.08 -37.65
CA ALA A 187 3.84 10.65 -37.71
C ALA A 187 4.14 9.94 -39.03
N ARG A 188 5.27 10.27 -39.66
CA ARG A 188 5.71 9.57 -40.86
C ARG A 188 6.05 8.09 -40.57
N ASN A 189 6.54 7.83 -39.35
CA ASN A 189 6.83 6.50 -38.87
C ASN A 189 5.91 6.14 -37.67
N ASP A 190 6.31 6.43 -36.46
CA ASP A 190 5.69 5.90 -35.26
C ASP A 190 5.05 6.97 -34.37
N ILE A 191 3.94 6.61 -33.75
CA ILE A 191 3.37 7.32 -32.59
C ILE A 191 3.54 6.43 -31.37
N ALA A 192 4.23 6.93 -30.33
CA ALA A 192 4.35 6.24 -29.08
C ALA A 192 3.94 7.15 -27.92
N GLY A 193 3.13 6.64 -27.00
CA GLY A 193 2.66 7.38 -25.83
C GLY A 193 2.61 6.52 -24.59
N GLN A 194 3.02 7.11 -23.46
CA GLN A 194 2.95 6.51 -22.15
C GLN A 194 2.09 7.38 -21.22
N GLY A 195 0.97 6.86 -20.75
CA GLY A 195 0.05 7.59 -19.87
C GLY A 195 -0.52 8.87 -20.50
N VAL A 196 -0.60 8.95 -21.83
CA VAL A 196 -1.06 10.14 -22.54
C VAL A 196 -2.57 10.28 -22.47
N GLN A 197 -3.04 11.50 -22.25
CA GLN A 197 -4.46 11.84 -22.18
C GLN A 197 -4.79 12.81 -23.32
N ILE A 198 -5.62 12.38 -24.25
CA ILE A 198 -6.00 13.20 -25.42
C ILE A 198 -7.52 13.33 -25.46
N GLY A 199 -8.00 14.56 -25.57
CA GLY A 199 -9.41 14.90 -25.68
C GLY A 199 -9.70 15.96 -26.75
N GLY A 200 -10.76 15.77 -27.52
CA GLY A 200 -11.25 16.72 -28.53
C GLY A 200 -12.59 16.26 -29.11
N LYS A 201 -13.17 17.07 -30.00
CA LYS A 201 -14.40 16.66 -30.70
C LYS A 201 -14.10 15.55 -31.70
N GLN A 202 -13.13 15.77 -32.56
CA GLN A 202 -12.59 14.74 -33.43
C GLN A 202 -11.12 14.55 -33.13
N VAL A 203 -10.68 13.32 -33.01
CA VAL A 203 -9.30 12.97 -32.74
C VAL A 203 -8.79 12.01 -33.79
N VAL A 204 -7.66 12.34 -34.39
CA VAL A 204 -6.99 11.51 -35.40
C VAL A 204 -5.56 11.22 -34.96
N LEU A 205 -5.24 9.95 -34.89
CA LEU A 205 -3.87 9.44 -34.79
C LEU A 205 -3.52 8.74 -36.08
N ASP A 206 -2.50 9.20 -36.78
CA ASP A 206 -2.09 8.65 -38.08
C ASP A 206 -0.58 8.40 -38.09
N ALA A 207 -0.18 7.14 -38.05
CA ALA A 207 1.21 6.69 -38.09
C ALA A 207 1.47 5.89 -39.37
N GLY A 208 2.53 6.25 -40.07
CA GLY A 208 2.96 5.51 -41.28
C GLY A 208 3.43 4.08 -40.96
N GLN A 209 3.83 3.80 -39.72
CA GLN A 209 4.25 2.49 -39.27
C GLN A 209 3.47 2.07 -38.02
N ASP A 210 4.00 2.25 -36.84
CA ASP A 210 3.45 1.64 -35.62
C ASP A 210 2.80 2.69 -34.70
N ILE A 211 1.77 2.27 -33.98
CA ILE A 211 1.22 3.01 -32.84
C ILE A 211 1.42 2.14 -31.60
N LEU A 212 2.03 2.72 -30.58
CA LEU A 212 2.24 2.10 -29.28
C LEU A 212 1.72 3.02 -28.18
N LEU A 213 0.63 2.66 -27.54
CA LEU A 213 0.10 3.37 -26.38
C LEU A 213 0.18 2.44 -25.16
N THR A 214 0.85 2.93 -24.12
CA THR A 214 1.06 2.19 -22.88
C THR A 214 0.61 2.99 -21.67
N ALA A 215 0.32 2.29 -20.58
CA ALA A 215 0.08 2.94 -19.29
C ALA A 215 1.37 3.54 -18.72
N SER A 216 1.26 4.62 -17.96
CA SER A 216 2.32 5.08 -17.07
C SER A 216 2.26 4.32 -15.75
N GLN A 217 3.40 4.23 -15.04
CA GLN A 217 3.52 3.44 -13.82
C GLN A 217 4.00 4.30 -12.68
N ASN A 218 3.27 4.25 -11.56
CA ASN A 218 3.69 4.80 -10.29
C ASN A 218 4.15 3.65 -9.39
N THR A 219 5.24 3.86 -8.67
CA THR A 219 5.80 2.86 -7.74
C THR A 219 5.95 3.45 -6.35
N HIS A 220 5.62 2.64 -5.35
CA HIS A 220 5.85 2.99 -3.96
C HIS A 220 6.44 1.81 -3.22
N ASN A 221 7.62 2.03 -2.62
CA ASN A 221 8.32 1.03 -1.82
C ASN A 221 8.52 1.59 -0.43
N SER A 222 8.17 0.84 0.59
CA SER A 222 8.44 1.20 1.98
C SER A 222 9.02 0.04 2.76
N GLN A 223 9.94 0.36 3.66
CA GLN A 223 10.52 -0.58 4.60
C GLN A 223 10.48 0.03 5.99
N SER A 224 10.07 -0.75 6.96
CA SER A 224 10.13 -0.37 8.37
C SER A 224 10.77 -1.48 9.18
N LYS A 225 11.58 -1.10 10.15
CA LYS A 225 12.16 -2.00 11.15
C LYS A 225 11.96 -1.39 12.51
N ASN A 226 11.51 -2.19 13.46
CA ASN A 226 11.38 -1.81 14.83
C ASN A 226 12.09 -2.79 15.75
N SER A 227 12.63 -2.31 16.82
CA SER A 227 13.17 -3.11 17.91
C SER A 227 12.92 -2.45 19.27
N GLY A 228 12.70 -3.25 20.28
CA GLY A 228 12.51 -2.76 21.63
C GLY A 228 13.01 -3.79 22.65
N ASN A 229 13.57 -3.27 23.73
CA ASN A 229 14.01 -4.05 24.87
C ASN A 229 13.49 -3.38 26.12
N GLN A 230 13.05 -4.17 27.08
CA GLN A 230 12.58 -3.69 28.37
C GLN A 230 13.01 -4.63 29.48
N VAL A 231 13.47 -4.07 30.57
CA VAL A 231 13.74 -4.80 31.81
C VAL A 231 12.98 -4.15 32.96
N SER A 232 12.53 -4.95 33.90
CA SER A 232 11.83 -4.48 35.07
C SER A 232 12.26 -5.25 36.33
N ALA A 233 12.32 -4.53 37.44
CA ALA A 233 12.49 -5.11 38.75
C ALA A 233 11.50 -4.46 39.71
N GLY A 234 10.84 -5.21 40.55
CA GLY A 234 9.79 -4.66 41.40
C GLY A 234 9.41 -5.56 42.57
N VAL A 235 8.46 -5.04 43.32
CA VAL A 235 7.86 -5.73 44.45
C VAL A 235 6.37 -5.86 44.15
N GLY A 236 5.87 -7.08 44.30
CA GLY A 236 4.47 -7.44 44.14
C GLY A 236 3.82 -7.75 45.49
N VAL A 237 2.54 -7.43 45.60
CA VAL A 237 1.67 -7.91 46.66
C VAL A 237 0.59 -8.75 46.03
N SER A 238 0.50 -10.01 46.39
CA SER A 238 -0.46 -10.95 45.85
C SER A 238 -1.48 -11.34 46.90
N LEU A 239 -2.75 -11.39 46.48
CA LEU A 239 -3.88 -11.83 47.31
C LEU A 239 -4.62 -12.93 46.59
N ILE A 240 -4.94 -14.00 47.27
CA ILE A 240 -5.71 -15.11 46.74
C ILE A 240 -5.02 -15.74 45.52
N GLY A 241 -4.19 -16.76 45.77
CA GLY A 241 -3.46 -17.53 44.76
C GLY A 241 -2.35 -18.36 45.35
N SER A 242 -1.51 -18.91 44.51
CA SER A 242 -0.35 -19.73 44.89
C SER A 242 0.71 -18.98 45.68
N GLN A 243 0.69 -17.64 45.64
CA GLN A 243 1.49 -16.73 46.45
C GLN A 243 0.59 -15.80 47.25
N ASN A 244 0.88 -15.65 48.55
CA ASN A 244 0.20 -14.69 49.40
C ASN A 244 1.23 -13.88 50.18
N GLY A 245 1.24 -12.57 50.00
CA GLY A 245 2.18 -11.68 50.62
C GLY A 245 3.01 -10.87 49.61
N ILE A 246 4.22 -10.48 50.01
CA ILE A 246 5.11 -9.62 49.25
C ILE A 246 6.12 -10.47 48.47
N SER A 247 6.14 -10.38 47.16
CA SER A 247 7.05 -11.07 46.25
C SER A 247 8.01 -10.09 45.54
N ILE A 248 9.17 -10.61 45.13
CA ILE A 248 10.10 -9.90 44.25
C ILE A 248 9.81 -10.27 42.83
N GLU A 249 9.65 -9.25 41.97
CA GLU A 249 9.28 -9.40 40.57
C GLU A 249 10.44 -8.97 39.69
N LEU A 250 10.83 -9.80 38.76
CA LEU A 250 11.81 -9.49 37.70
C LEU A 250 11.21 -9.80 36.35
N GLY A 251 11.48 -8.95 35.37
CA GLY A 251 11.00 -9.15 34.00
C GLY A 251 11.97 -8.63 32.97
N ALA A 252 12.01 -9.29 31.83
CA ALA A 252 12.71 -8.82 30.65
C ALA A 252 11.88 -9.14 29.42
N SER A 253 11.83 -8.22 28.47
CA SER A 253 11.17 -8.46 27.19
C SER A 253 11.95 -7.86 26.03
N GLN A 254 11.84 -8.47 24.88
CA GLN A 254 12.41 -8.03 23.62
C GLN A 254 11.38 -8.17 22.52
N GLN A 255 11.31 -7.18 21.65
CA GLN A 255 10.50 -7.23 20.44
C GLN A 255 11.32 -6.79 19.22
N LYS A 256 11.05 -7.41 18.10
CA LYS A 256 11.63 -7.05 16.79
C LYS A 256 10.58 -7.19 15.72
N GLY A 257 10.55 -6.22 14.80
CA GLY A 257 9.67 -6.25 13.66
C GLY A 257 10.36 -5.77 12.40
N LYS A 258 9.88 -6.26 11.27
CA LYS A 258 10.28 -5.84 9.94
C LYS A 258 9.06 -5.87 9.04
N GLU A 259 8.85 -4.79 8.32
CA GLU A 259 7.79 -4.66 7.31
C GLU A 259 8.39 -4.20 6.01
N ASN A 260 7.93 -4.79 4.91
CA ASN A 260 8.24 -4.35 3.55
C ASN A 260 6.92 -4.24 2.80
N SER A 261 6.71 -3.13 2.12
CA SER A 261 5.58 -2.93 1.22
C SER A 261 6.08 -2.43 -0.12
N GLN A 262 5.56 -3.01 -1.19
CA GLN A 262 5.82 -2.58 -2.55
C GLN A 262 4.49 -2.51 -3.28
N SER A 263 4.24 -1.41 -3.99
CA SER A 263 3.09 -1.28 -4.84
C SER A 263 3.45 -0.61 -6.15
N GLN A 264 2.75 -1.03 -7.20
CA GLN A 264 2.82 -0.46 -8.52
C GLN A 264 1.41 -0.26 -9.02
N SER A 265 1.08 0.96 -9.39
CA SER A 265 -0.19 1.32 -10.00
C SER A 265 0.04 1.82 -11.42
N ASN A 266 -0.92 1.56 -12.28
CA ASN A 266 -0.87 1.95 -13.69
C ASN A 266 -1.94 3.00 -13.98
N THR A 267 -1.61 3.95 -14.82
CA THR A 267 -2.56 4.93 -15.37
C THR A 267 -2.60 4.73 -16.88
N ASN A 268 -3.75 4.30 -17.39
CA ASN A 268 -3.92 4.05 -18.82
C ASN A 268 -3.72 5.32 -19.66
N SER A 269 -3.18 5.17 -20.85
CA SER A 269 -3.33 6.17 -21.90
C SER A 269 -4.79 6.20 -22.35
N VAL A 270 -5.39 7.38 -22.42
CA VAL A 270 -6.79 7.54 -22.80
C VAL A 270 -6.89 8.53 -23.96
N ILE A 271 -7.39 8.04 -25.09
CA ILE A 271 -7.66 8.85 -26.26
C ILE A 271 -9.18 8.93 -26.43
N ARG A 272 -9.73 10.10 -26.26
CA ARG A 272 -11.18 10.31 -26.26
C ARG A 272 -11.61 11.38 -27.25
N ALA A 273 -12.56 11.03 -28.10
CA ALA A 273 -13.24 11.97 -28.97
C ALA A 273 -14.71 12.07 -28.60
N GLU A 274 -15.28 13.28 -28.64
CA GLU A 274 -16.72 13.44 -28.42
C GLU A 274 -17.54 12.88 -29.58
N GLU A 275 -17.05 13.06 -30.80
CA GLU A 275 -17.73 12.64 -32.04
C GLU A 275 -17.05 11.43 -32.65
N GLN A 276 -15.88 11.60 -33.24
CA GLN A 276 -15.19 10.54 -33.94
C GLN A 276 -13.72 10.45 -33.54
N LEU A 277 -13.30 9.25 -33.21
CA LEU A 277 -11.90 8.87 -33.05
C LEU A 277 -11.46 8.02 -34.24
N THR A 278 -10.37 8.42 -34.90
CA THR A 278 -9.75 7.68 -36.00
C THR A 278 -8.30 7.37 -35.64
N VAL A 279 -7.94 6.09 -35.72
CA VAL A 279 -6.59 5.61 -35.43
C VAL A 279 -6.11 4.77 -36.60
N ASN A 280 -5.07 5.24 -37.28
CA ASN A 280 -4.48 4.57 -38.43
C ASN A 280 -3.03 4.21 -38.14
N SER A 281 -2.66 2.97 -38.35
CA SER A 281 -1.27 2.50 -38.33
C SER A 281 -0.97 1.70 -39.61
N GLY A 282 0.17 2.01 -40.25
CA GLY A 282 0.57 1.29 -41.46
C GLY A 282 1.03 -0.14 -41.17
N ARG A 283 1.44 -0.43 -39.94
CA ARG A 283 1.87 -1.75 -39.48
C ARG A 283 1.06 -2.17 -38.23
N ASP A 284 1.67 -2.03 -37.06
CA ASP A 284 1.10 -2.56 -35.83
C ASP A 284 0.45 -1.46 -34.99
N ASN A 285 -0.58 -1.83 -34.28
CA ASN A 285 -1.22 -1.00 -33.28
C ASN A 285 -1.28 -1.76 -31.96
N THR A 286 -0.54 -1.28 -30.99
CA THR A 286 -0.44 -1.91 -29.66
C THR A 286 -0.98 -0.98 -28.58
N LEU A 287 -2.03 -1.42 -27.90
CA LEU A 287 -2.70 -0.77 -26.79
C LEU A 287 -2.48 -1.59 -25.53
N LYS A 288 -1.42 -1.29 -24.78
CA LYS A 288 -1.09 -2.00 -23.53
C LYS A 288 -1.31 -1.08 -22.33
N GLY A 289 -2.46 -1.19 -21.68
CA GLY A 289 -2.90 -0.20 -20.71
C GLY A 289 -3.33 1.08 -21.40
N ALA A 290 -4.26 0.97 -22.35
CA ALA A 290 -4.76 2.09 -23.12
C ALA A 290 -6.23 1.92 -23.49
N GLU A 291 -6.91 3.05 -23.61
CA GLU A 291 -8.32 3.13 -23.96
C GLU A 291 -8.53 4.06 -25.15
N LEU A 292 -9.26 3.59 -26.14
CA LEU A 292 -9.75 4.39 -27.25
C LEU A 292 -11.27 4.56 -27.10
N ALA A 293 -11.73 5.79 -26.97
CA ALA A 293 -13.13 6.09 -26.73
C ALA A 293 -13.66 7.17 -27.68
N GLY A 294 -14.87 7.01 -28.16
CA GLY A 294 -15.54 8.01 -28.99
C GLY A 294 -16.98 7.62 -29.30
N ASN A 295 -17.82 8.58 -29.73
CA ASN A 295 -19.16 8.21 -30.20
C ASN A 295 -19.09 7.23 -31.37
N HIS A 296 -18.19 7.49 -32.33
CA HIS A 296 -17.80 6.58 -33.39
C HIS A 296 -16.29 6.36 -33.37
N VAL A 297 -15.83 5.10 -33.42
CA VAL A 297 -14.40 4.75 -33.36
C VAL A 297 -14.01 3.99 -34.61
N VAL A 298 -13.06 4.54 -35.36
CA VAL A 298 -12.48 3.91 -36.57
C VAL A 298 -11.04 3.55 -36.29
N VAL A 299 -10.68 2.28 -36.48
CA VAL A 299 -9.32 1.78 -36.31
C VAL A 299 -8.90 1.02 -37.57
N ASN A 300 -7.83 1.49 -38.20
CA ASN A 300 -7.25 0.82 -39.36
C ASN A 300 -5.80 0.41 -39.02
N THR A 301 -5.54 -0.87 -39.05
CA THR A 301 -4.23 -1.45 -38.70
C THR A 301 -3.75 -2.31 -39.88
N GLY A 302 -2.56 -1.99 -40.37
CA GLY A 302 -2.01 -2.70 -41.56
C GLY A 302 -1.62 -4.14 -41.26
N ARG A 303 -1.17 -4.47 -40.06
CA ARG A 303 -0.78 -5.82 -39.65
C ARG A 303 -1.57 -6.29 -38.44
N ASP A 304 -1.03 -6.06 -37.24
CA ASP A 304 -1.55 -6.62 -35.98
C ASP A 304 -2.11 -5.55 -35.05
N LEU A 305 -3.30 -5.79 -34.53
CA LEU A 305 -3.89 -5.03 -33.44
C LEU A 305 -3.82 -5.87 -32.18
N THR A 306 -3.09 -5.35 -31.18
CA THR A 306 -3.01 -5.97 -29.85
C THR A 306 -3.56 -5.03 -28.80
N ILE A 307 -4.53 -5.49 -28.02
CA ILE A 307 -5.11 -4.76 -26.89
C ILE A 307 -4.92 -5.61 -25.65
N SER A 308 -4.19 -5.10 -24.69
CA SER A 308 -3.87 -5.81 -23.46
C SER A 308 -4.09 -4.92 -22.24
N SER A 309 -4.81 -5.41 -21.25
CA SER A 309 -4.93 -4.75 -19.96
C SER A 309 -3.66 -4.95 -19.14
N VAL A 310 -3.35 -3.98 -18.27
CA VAL A 310 -2.24 -4.05 -17.33
C VAL A 310 -2.76 -4.22 -15.91
N GLN A 311 -2.00 -4.91 -15.08
CA GLN A 311 -2.38 -5.17 -13.70
C GLN A 311 -1.57 -4.28 -12.75
N ASP A 312 -2.26 -3.69 -11.78
CA ASP A 312 -1.65 -3.14 -10.60
C ASP A 312 -1.17 -4.27 -9.70
N THR A 313 -0.04 -4.05 -9.05
CA THR A 313 0.55 -5.04 -8.15
C THR A 313 0.79 -4.47 -6.78
N ALA A 314 0.56 -5.26 -5.76
CA ALA A 314 0.88 -4.93 -4.38
C ALA A 314 1.46 -6.14 -3.67
N SER A 315 2.53 -5.94 -2.92
CA SER A 315 3.09 -6.94 -2.03
C SER A 315 3.36 -6.33 -0.65
N TYR A 316 3.06 -7.10 0.37
CA TYR A 316 3.29 -6.74 1.76
C TYR A 316 3.84 -7.94 2.51
N ASP A 317 4.97 -7.75 3.17
CA ASP A 317 5.60 -8.75 4.04
C ASP A 317 5.85 -8.15 5.40
N SER A 318 5.33 -8.77 6.44
CA SER A 318 5.54 -8.39 7.84
C SER A 318 6.04 -9.56 8.64
N LYS A 319 7.07 -9.31 9.43
CA LYS A 319 7.58 -10.26 10.43
C LYS A 319 7.69 -9.56 11.78
N GLN A 320 6.99 -10.09 12.75
CA GLN A 320 7.05 -9.61 14.13
C GLN A 320 7.48 -10.77 15.04
N SER A 321 8.32 -10.48 16.01
CA SER A 321 8.69 -11.43 17.04
C SER A 321 8.81 -10.73 18.38
N SER A 322 8.35 -11.40 19.41
CA SER A 322 8.52 -10.95 20.78
C SER A 322 8.93 -12.12 21.69
N SER A 323 9.73 -11.81 22.65
CA SER A 323 10.08 -12.75 23.72
C SER A 323 10.08 -12.03 25.05
N GLY A 324 9.67 -12.73 26.10
CA GLY A 324 9.62 -12.18 27.43
C GLY A 324 9.90 -13.25 28.48
N THR A 325 10.45 -12.83 29.60
CA THR A 325 10.62 -13.66 30.77
C THR A 325 10.20 -12.89 32.01
N GLY A 326 9.57 -13.57 32.95
CA GLY A 326 9.17 -13.02 34.23
C GLY A 326 9.50 -14.00 35.34
N LEU A 327 9.91 -13.49 36.47
CA LEU A 327 10.16 -14.22 37.69
C LEU A 327 9.42 -13.55 38.83
N SER A 328 8.75 -14.33 39.67
CA SER A 328 8.13 -13.89 40.91
C SER A 328 8.66 -14.77 42.05
N LEU A 329 9.45 -14.16 42.91
CA LEU A 329 10.11 -14.88 43.98
C LEU A 329 9.37 -14.60 45.30
N CYS A 330 8.88 -15.66 45.92
CA CYS A 330 8.22 -15.65 47.22
C CYS A 330 9.23 -16.08 48.29
N VAL A 331 9.57 -15.21 49.21
CA VAL A 331 10.59 -15.45 50.24
C VAL A 331 9.95 -15.38 51.61
N PRO A 332 9.90 -16.49 52.37
CA PRO A 332 9.45 -16.48 53.79
C PRO A 332 10.31 -15.60 54.65
N PRO A 333 9.76 -14.93 55.67
CA PRO A 333 8.37 -14.99 56.17
C PRO A 333 7.42 -13.94 55.55
N ILE A 334 7.89 -13.09 54.61
CA ILE A 334 7.12 -12.00 54.04
C ILE A 334 6.19 -12.42 52.92
N CYS A 335 6.40 -13.62 52.38
CA CYS A 335 5.57 -14.25 51.38
C CYS A 335 5.44 -15.74 51.71
N TYR A 336 4.22 -16.28 51.51
CA TYR A 336 3.93 -17.70 51.63
C TYR A 336 3.39 -18.22 50.31
N GLY A 337 3.92 -19.35 49.83
CA GLY A 337 3.52 -19.96 48.59
C GLY A 337 4.66 -20.17 47.61
N ALA A 338 4.34 -20.53 46.41
CA ALA A 338 5.30 -20.90 45.37
C ALA A 338 5.96 -19.68 44.70
N SER A 339 7.25 -19.73 44.46
CA SER A 339 7.91 -18.88 43.50
C SER A 339 7.54 -19.34 42.07
N SER A 340 7.32 -18.41 41.16
CA SER A 340 6.94 -18.72 39.79
C SER A 340 7.83 -18.02 38.77
N GLY A 341 7.98 -18.68 37.63
CA GLY A 341 8.67 -18.11 36.46
C GLY A 341 7.93 -18.44 35.19
N ASN A 342 7.99 -17.51 34.26
CA ASN A 342 7.45 -17.71 32.94
C ASN A 342 8.41 -17.24 31.85
N VAL A 343 8.38 -17.94 30.74
CA VAL A 343 9.05 -17.53 29.49
C VAL A 343 8.00 -17.61 28.39
N ASN A 344 7.90 -16.55 27.63
CA ASN A 344 7.02 -16.50 26.48
C ASN A 344 7.79 -16.05 25.23
N THR A 345 7.44 -16.63 24.12
CA THR A 345 7.91 -16.18 22.82
C THR A 345 6.77 -16.24 21.83
N SER A 346 6.67 -15.26 20.99
CA SER A 346 5.70 -15.23 19.91
C SER A 346 6.34 -14.73 18.62
N GLY A 347 5.82 -15.21 17.52
CA GLY A 347 6.21 -14.76 16.20
C GLY A 347 5.00 -14.71 15.28
N GLU A 348 5.00 -13.76 14.39
CA GLU A 348 3.99 -13.58 13.37
C GLU A 348 4.66 -13.25 12.05
N ASN A 349 4.24 -13.94 11.00
CA ASN A 349 4.60 -13.62 9.62
C ASN A 349 3.32 -13.41 8.84
N VAL A 350 3.25 -12.32 8.09
CA VAL A 350 2.15 -12.05 7.16
C VAL A 350 2.75 -11.72 5.81
N THR A 351 2.29 -12.43 4.79
CA THR A 351 2.63 -12.15 3.40
C THR A 351 1.35 -11.95 2.61
N GLN A 352 1.28 -10.85 1.91
CA GLN A 352 0.14 -10.51 1.06
C GLN A 352 0.64 -10.10 -0.31
N ASN A 353 0.10 -10.73 -1.35
CA ASN A 353 0.39 -10.41 -2.74
C ASN A 353 -0.91 -10.26 -3.52
N GLY A 354 -0.98 -9.23 -4.34
CA GLY A 354 -2.14 -8.96 -5.18
C GLY A 354 -1.73 -8.50 -6.57
N LYS A 355 -2.52 -8.90 -7.56
CA LYS A 355 -2.48 -8.41 -8.94
C LYS A 355 -3.90 -8.20 -9.40
N SER A 356 -4.22 -7.00 -9.89
CA SER A 356 -5.56 -6.72 -10.41
C SER A 356 -5.54 -5.69 -11.52
N VAL A 357 -6.41 -5.90 -12.50
CA VAL A 357 -6.72 -4.90 -13.51
C VAL A 357 -7.65 -3.88 -12.86
N THR A 358 -7.21 -2.63 -12.75
CA THR A 358 -8.03 -1.53 -12.23
C THR A 358 -8.83 -0.90 -13.38
N ASP A 359 -8.14 -0.57 -14.47
CA ASP A 359 -8.75 0.02 -15.66
C ASP A 359 -8.51 -0.92 -16.86
N GLN A 360 -9.60 -1.42 -17.43
CA GLN A 360 -9.53 -2.37 -18.53
C GLN A 360 -9.20 -1.66 -19.85
N SER A 361 -8.15 -2.13 -20.53
CA SER A 361 -7.81 -1.65 -21.87
C SER A 361 -8.88 -2.04 -22.88
N GLY A 362 -9.14 -1.16 -23.82
CA GLY A 362 -10.14 -1.48 -24.84
C GLY A 362 -10.47 -0.35 -25.81
N ILE A 363 -11.44 -0.67 -26.67
CA ILE A 363 -12.08 0.26 -27.59
C ILE A 363 -13.54 0.40 -27.15
N TYR A 364 -13.93 1.63 -26.86
CA TYR A 364 -15.23 1.97 -26.30
C TYR A 364 -15.95 2.93 -27.25
N ALA A 365 -16.87 2.42 -28.03
CA ALA A 365 -17.66 3.22 -28.97
C ALA A 365 -19.04 3.56 -28.37
N GLY A 366 -19.53 4.73 -28.70
CA GLY A 366 -20.88 5.19 -28.39
C GLY A 366 -21.92 4.71 -29.40
N LYS A 367 -22.96 5.53 -29.59
CA LYS A 367 -24.08 5.24 -30.51
C LYS A 367 -23.70 5.18 -31.99
N GLY A 368 -22.54 5.73 -32.35
CA GLY A 368 -21.98 5.65 -33.69
C GLY A 368 -21.32 4.31 -34.01
N GLY A 369 -21.05 3.48 -33.01
CA GLY A 369 -20.42 2.19 -33.17
C GLY A 369 -18.93 2.24 -33.48
N PHE A 370 -18.38 1.11 -33.87
CA PHE A 370 -16.97 0.98 -34.27
C PHE A 370 -16.83 0.36 -35.66
N ASP A 371 -15.81 0.80 -36.36
CA ASP A 371 -15.35 0.20 -37.62
C ASP A 371 -13.85 -0.09 -37.51
N ILE A 372 -13.52 -1.36 -37.29
CA ILE A 372 -12.15 -1.82 -37.05
C ILE A 372 -11.72 -2.73 -38.14
N THR A 373 -10.67 -2.35 -38.87
CA THR A 373 -10.07 -3.14 -39.95
C THR A 373 -8.63 -3.46 -39.63
N VAL A 374 -8.30 -4.75 -39.59
CA VAL A 374 -6.96 -5.26 -39.23
C VAL A 374 -6.51 -6.23 -40.35
N GLY A 375 -5.33 -5.96 -40.90
CA GLY A 375 -4.82 -6.73 -42.04
C GLY A 375 -4.48 -8.17 -41.72
N ASN A 376 -3.93 -8.45 -40.53
CA ASN A 376 -3.47 -9.79 -40.17
C ASN A 376 -4.18 -10.32 -38.91
N HIS A 377 -3.80 -9.94 -37.72
CA HIS A 377 -4.28 -10.53 -36.46
C HIS A 377 -4.76 -9.49 -35.45
N THR A 378 -5.88 -9.81 -34.79
CA THR A 378 -6.36 -9.08 -33.63
C THR A 378 -6.22 -9.94 -32.38
N GLN A 379 -5.49 -9.46 -31.37
CA GLN A 379 -5.31 -10.12 -30.09
C GLN A 379 -5.90 -9.26 -28.96
N LEU A 380 -6.76 -9.86 -28.14
CA LEU A 380 -7.34 -9.24 -26.94
C LEU A 380 -6.89 -10.00 -25.70
N ASP A 381 -6.08 -9.36 -24.85
CA ASP A 381 -5.61 -9.96 -23.61
C ASP A 381 -6.24 -9.22 -22.40
N GLY A 382 -7.28 -9.83 -21.82
CA GLY A 382 -8.08 -9.20 -20.76
C GLY A 382 -8.68 -7.86 -21.18
N ALA A 383 -8.88 -7.65 -22.46
CA ALA A 383 -9.29 -6.39 -23.06
C ALA A 383 -10.72 -6.48 -23.61
N VAL A 384 -11.28 -5.32 -23.96
CA VAL A 384 -12.64 -5.23 -24.44
C VAL A 384 -12.75 -4.39 -25.73
N ILE A 385 -13.65 -4.79 -26.62
CA ILE A 385 -14.17 -3.95 -27.69
C ILE A 385 -15.69 -3.89 -27.49
N ALA A 386 -16.19 -2.70 -27.19
CA ALA A 386 -17.60 -2.52 -26.83
C ALA A 386 -18.20 -1.29 -27.50
N SER A 387 -19.51 -1.31 -27.67
CA SER A 387 -20.26 -0.18 -28.17
C SER A 387 -21.67 -0.14 -27.57
N THR A 388 -22.26 1.05 -27.56
CA THR A 388 -23.69 1.24 -27.23
C THR A 388 -24.57 1.38 -28.48
N ALA A 389 -23.99 1.18 -29.66
CA ALA A 389 -24.69 1.23 -30.92
C ALA A 389 -25.48 -0.04 -31.23
N THR A 390 -26.35 0.03 -32.21
CA THR A 390 -27.02 -1.14 -32.83
C THR A 390 -26.02 -1.95 -33.63
N ASP A 391 -26.30 -3.24 -33.82
CA ASP A 391 -25.36 -4.21 -34.39
C ASP A 391 -24.85 -3.82 -35.79
N ASP A 392 -25.72 -3.19 -36.61
CA ASP A 392 -25.41 -2.74 -37.95
C ASP A 392 -24.31 -1.64 -38.01
N LYS A 393 -23.99 -1.03 -36.89
CA LYS A 393 -22.96 0.01 -36.78
C LYS A 393 -21.63 -0.51 -36.27
N ASN A 394 -21.53 -1.78 -35.96
CA ASN A 394 -20.33 -2.37 -35.36
C ASN A 394 -19.70 -3.36 -36.37
N LYS A 395 -18.46 -3.08 -36.75
CA LYS A 395 -17.71 -3.92 -37.67
C LYS A 395 -16.31 -4.17 -37.15
N LEU A 396 -15.92 -5.44 -37.07
CA LEU A 396 -14.54 -5.88 -36.89
C LEU A 396 -14.19 -6.82 -38.06
N ASP A 397 -13.29 -6.35 -38.90
CA ASP A 397 -12.74 -7.09 -40.02
C ASP A 397 -11.26 -7.38 -39.77
N THR A 398 -10.91 -8.63 -39.58
CA THR A 398 -9.55 -9.04 -39.18
C THR A 398 -9.22 -10.39 -39.82
N GLY A 399 -7.96 -10.60 -40.15
CA GLY A 399 -7.53 -11.90 -40.72
C GLY A 399 -7.73 -13.05 -39.73
N THR A 400 -7.30 -12.89 -38.50
CA THR A 400 -7.53 -13.83 -37.40
C THR A 400 -7.84 -13.07 -36.10
N LEU A 401 -8.54 -13.70 -35.17
CA LEU A 401 -8.91 -13.15 -33.87
C LEU A 401 -8.53 -14.12 -32.75
N GLY A 402 -7.79 -13.63 -31.78
CA GLY A 402 -7.45 -14.36 -30.59
C GLY A 402 -7.79 -13.56 -29.33
N TRP A 403 -8.02 -14.24 -28.23
CA TRP A 403 -8.20 -13.63 -26.93
C TRP A 403 -7.67 -14.52 -25.82
N THR A 404 -7.22 -13.88 -24.74
CA THR A 404 -6.83 -14.53 -23.50
C THR A 404 -7.37 -13.75 -22.32
N ASP A 405 -7.64 -14.45 -21.24
CA ASP A 405 -8.06 -13.82 -20.00
C ASP A 405 -6.83 -13.39 -19.17
N ILE A 406 -6.97 -12.29 -18.46
CA ILE A 406 -6.02 -11.87 -17.42
C ILE A 406 -6.65 -12.18 -16.06
N HIS A 407 -5.99 -13.03 -15.29
CA HIS A 407 -6.48 -13.42 -13.97
C HIS A 407 -6.00 -12.44 -12.90
N ASN A 408 -6.94 -11.86 -12.20
CA ASN A 408 -6.65 -11.12 -10.98
C ASN A 408 -6.37 -12.11 -9.85
N GLU A 409 -5.36 -11.82 -9.06
CA GLU A 409 -4.91 -12.70 -7.98
C GLU A 409 -4.80 -11.89 -6.69
N SER A 410 -5.31 -12.46 -5.60
CA SER A 410 -5.08 -11.96 -4.26
C SER A 410 -4.76 -13.14 -3.36
N LYS A 411 -3.56 -13.16 -2.83
CA LYS A 411 -3.06 -14.20 -1.96
C LYS A 411 -2.59 -13.61 -0.65
N THR A 412 -3.15 -14.09 0.44
CA THR A 412 -2.72 -13.73 1.79
C THR A 412 -2.38 -15.00 2.54
N SER A 413 -1.20 -15.05 3.13
CA SER A 413 -0.79 -16.10 4.04
C SER A 413 -0.28 -15.48 5.33
N GLY A 414 -0.58 -16.09 6.45
CA GLY A 414 -0.12 -15.65 7.75
C GLY A 414 0.09 -16.85 8.66
N ASP A 415 1.24 -16.85 9.32
CA ASP A 415 1.58 -17.83 10.33
C ASP A 415 1.85 -17.10 11.64
N SER A 416 1.25 -17.56 12.70
CA SER A 416 1.54 -17.07 14.05
C SER A 416 1.77 -18.22 15.01
N TYR A 417 2.71 -18.04 15.89
CA TYR A 417 2.94 -18.98 16.98
C TYR A 417 3.14 -18.22 18.29
N THR A 418 2.69 -18.84 19.37
CA THR A 418 2.97 -18.38 20.71
C THR A 418 3.33 -19.60 21.55
N VAL A 419 4.48 -19.54 22.17
CA VAL A 419 4.95 -20.54 23.13
C VAL A 419 5.09 -19.87 24.47
N ALA A 420 4.40 -20.39 25.47
CA ALA A 420 4.51 -19.92 26.84
C ALA A 420 4.81 -21.12 27.73
N ILE A 421 5.85 -21.00 28.54
CA ILE A 421 6.25 -21.99 29.54
C ILE A 421 6.23 -21.29 30.88
N SER A 422 5.50 -21.82 31.82
CA SER A 422 5.46 -21.36 33.19
C SER A 422 5.71 -22.50 34.15
N GLY A 423 6.33 -22.19 35.24
CA GLY A 423 6.59 -23.13 36.31
C GLY A 423 6.54 -22.48 37.66
N SER A 424 6.12 -23.20 38.68
CA SER A 424 6.14 -22.77 40.05
C SER A 424 6.86 -23.78 40.92
N ALA A 425 7.63 -23.32 41.87
CA ALA A 425 8.28 -24.14 42.89
C ALA A 425 7.98 -23.55 44.25
N GLY A 426 7.42 -24.35 45.12
CA GLY A 426 7.11 -23.97 46.51
C GLY A 426 6.91 -25.18 47.34
N GLY A 427 7.42 -25.15 48.59
CA GLY A 427 7.16 -26.16 49.59
C GLY A 427 5.85 -25.83 50.33
N SER A 428 5.07 -26.85 50.58
CA SER A 428 3.95 -26.85 51.50
C SER A 428 4.38 -26.55 52.92
#